data_36dfdad2b868eb2b6cafc7664790849a
#
_entry.id   36dfdad2b868eb2b6cafc7664790849a
#
_cell.length_a   1.000
_cell.length_b   1.000
_cell.length_c   1.000
_cell.angle_alpha   90.00
_cell.angle_beta   90.00
_cell.angle_gamma   90.00
#
_symmetry.space_group_name_H-M   'P 1'
#
loop_
_entity.id
_entity.type
_entity.pdbx_description
1 polymer ?
#
loop_
_entity_poly.entity_id
_entity_poly.type
_entity_poly.pdbx_seq_one_letter_code
_entity_poly.pdbx_strand_id
1 'polypeptide(L)'
;MAKGKKRPAELPEYGTVMMKGVQYYRTRITDADGKRVAIYGLTREELYDRVEDAKKKIAEVVFHRENPTVEEYCEKWLLMRSGTVRTNTLEGYERMVNRYIVGPIGQMYMDEVTTDDLRLLMVPLSKGSSGMYGQLNMLIKNIFNSAEESKVIKENPSKTICARGGKPAKRREALTDEQTAILLDSIRELPPYVFVMIGLYAGLRREEILGLKWDCVFLDEKTPYISVRRAWHVEGGEPVVNTLLK
;
A
#
# COMPACT_ATOMS: atom_id res chain seq x y z
N MET A 1 -23.42 -4.03 -33.74
CA MET A 1 -23.45 -5.33 -34.41
C MET A 1 -22.17 -6.07 -34.12
N ALA A 2 -22.21 -7.15 -33.32
CA ALA A 2 -21.02 -7.94 -32.98
C ALA A 2 -20.51 -8.63 -34.24
N LYS A 3 -19.25 -8.40 -34.65
CA LYS A 3 -18.60 -9.14 -35.73
C LYS A 3 -18.55 -10.61 -35.35
N GLY A 4 -19.30 -11.46 -36.10
CA GLY A 4 -19.31 -12.90 -35.90
C GLY A 4 -17.90 -13.47 -35.98
N LYS A 5 -17.56 -14.32 -35.00
CA LYS A 5 -16.28 -15.03 -34.94
C LYS A 5 -16.11 -15.85 -36.24
N LYS A 6 -15.06 -15.61 -37.03
CA LYS A 6 -14.70 -16.46 -38.16
C LYS A 6 -14.27 -17.83 -37.63
N ARG A 7 -15.12 -18.84 -37.82
CA ARG A 7 -14.78 -20.25 -37.59
C ARG A 7 -13.84 -20.75 -38.70
N PRO A 8 -12.93 -21.68 -38.40
CA PRO A 8 -12.16 -22.34 -39.46
C PRO A 8 -13.06 -23.14 -40.39
N ALA A 9 -12.64 -23.32 -41.63
CA ALA A 9 -13.41 -24.05 -42.66
C ALA A 9 -13.61 -25.52 -42.26
N GLU A 10 -12.65 -26.14 -41.56
CA GLU A 10 -12.78 -27.47 -40.96
C GLU A 10 -12.62 -27.38 -39.45
N LEU A 11 -13.62 -27.93 -38.73
CA LEU A 11 -13.58 -28.02 -37.26
C LEU A 11 -12.76 -29.23 -36.84
N PRO A 12 -12.02 -29.16 -35.69
CA PRO A 12 -11.31 -30.28 -35.14
C PRO A 12 -12.24 -31.50 -34.90
N GLU A 13 -11.66 -32.70 -34.97
CA GLU A 13 -12.35 -33.90 -34.55
C GLU A 13 -12.39 -33.97 -33.01
N TYR A 14 -13.57 -34.23 -32.47
CA TYR A 14 -13.81 -34.35 -31.03
C TYR A 14 -14.31 -35.76 -30.70
N GLY A 15 -13.86 -36.26 -29.54
CA GLY A 15 -14.45 -37.51 -29.00
C GLY A 15 -15.90 -37.29 -28.58
N THR A 16 -16.71 -38.36 -28.59
CA THR A 16 -18.08 -38.33 -28.12
C THR A 16 -18.27 -39.10 -26.83
N VAL A 17 -19.25 -38.69 -26.03
CA VAL A 17 -19.64 -39.36 -24.78
C VAL A 17 -21.16 -39.28 -24.60
N MET A 18 -21.76 -40.39 -24.14
CA MET A 18 -23.18 -40.43 -23.79
C MET A 18 -23.34 -40.03 -22.31
N MET A 19 -24.21 -39.05 -22.07
CA MET A 19 -24.56 -38.62 -20.70
C MET A 19 -26.09 -38.47 -20.62
N LYS A 20 -26.69 -39.21 -19.70
CA LYS A 20 -28.16 -39.20 -19.48
C LYS A 20 -28.98 -39.39 -20.78
N GLY A 21 -28.53 -40.28 -21.68
CA GLY A 21 -29.21 -40.56 -22.95
C GLY A 21 -28.98 -39.53 -24.06
N VAL A 22 -28.17 -38.52 -23.85
CA VAL A 22 -27.81 -37.50 -24.83
C VAL A 22 -26.35 -37.63 -25.21
N GLN A 23 -26.02 -37.56 -26.51
CA GLN A 23 -24.65 -37.58 -27.02
C GLN A 23 -24.05 -36.20 -26.98
N TYR A 24 -22.85 -36.07 -26.33
CA TYR A 24 -22.08 -34.86 -26.29
C TYR A 24 -20.73 -35.04 -26.98
N TYR A 25 -20.25 -33.98 -27.63
CA TYR A 25 -18.87 -33.85 -28.06
C TYR A 25 -18.02 -33.42 -26.86
N ARG A 26 -16.80 -33.94 -26.74
CA ARG A 26 -15.91 -33.74 -25.60
C ARG A 26 -14.50 -33.47 -26.05
N THR A 27 -13.84 -32.51 -25.37
CA THR A 27 -12.40 -32.32 -25.41
C THR A 27 -11.84 -32.01 -24.00
N ARG A 28 -10.53 -31.95 -23.87
CA ARG A 28 -9.87 -31.54 -22.65
C ARG A 28 -8.91 -30.39 -22.93
N ILE A 29 -8.91 -29.39 -22.07
CA ILE A 29 -7.95 -28.30 -22.08
C ILE A 29 -7.21 -28.27 -20.74
N THR A 30 -6.04 -27.66 -20.73
CA THR A 30 -5.28 -27.40 -19.50
C THR A 30 -5.68 -26.01 -19.01
N ASP A 31 -6.13 -25.88 -17.76
CA ASP A 31 -6.46 -24.61 -17.16
C ASP A 31 -5.21 -23.81 -16.74
N ALA A 32 -5.40 -22.62 -16.15
CA ALA A 32 -4.32 -21.75 -15.70
C ALA A 32 -3.48 -22.36 -14.55
N ASP A 33 -3.99 -23.40 -13.88
CA ASP A 33 -3.31 -24.11 -12.79
C ASP A 33 -2.61 -25.40 -13.26
N GLY A 34 -2.59 -25.66 -14.58
CA GLY A 34 -2.01 -26.88 -15.16
C GLY A 34 -2.91 -28.12 -15.06
N LYS A 35 -4.16 -27.99 -14.59
CA LYS A 35 -5.11 -29.11 -14.48
C LYS A 35 -5.85 -29.32 -15.79
N ARG A 36 -6.11 -30.58 -16.12
CA ARG A 36 -6.90 -30.95 -17.30
C ARG A 36 -8.39 -30.91 -17.00
N VAL A 37 -9.11 -29.97 -17.63
CA VAL A 37 -10.56 -29.78 -17.52
C VAL A 37 -11.25 -30.27 -18.79
N ALA A 38 -12.32 -31.03 -18.65
CA ALA A 38 -13.11 -31.50 -19.78
C ALA A 38 -14.19 -30.46 -20.15
N ILE A 39 -14.34 -30.17 -21.46
CA ILE A 39 -15.36 -29.31 -22.00
C ILE A 39 -16.28 -30.15 -22.88
N TYR A 40 -17.60 -29.88 -22.81
CA TYR A 40 -18.62 -30.59 -23.50
C TYR A 40 -19.49 -29.62 -24.36
N GLY A 41 -19.97 -30.07 -25.48
CA GLY A 41 -20.92 -29.35 -26.34
C GLY A 41 -21.89 -30.32 -27.02
N LEU A 42 -23.11 -29.90 -27.33
CA LEU A 42 -24.10 -30.71 -28.04
C LEU A 42 -23.76 -30.85 -29.53
N THR A 43 -23.11 -29.84 -30.11
CA THR A 43 -22.62 -29.84 -31.48
C THR A 43 -21.11 -29.57 -31.52
N ARG A 44 -20.43 -29.87 -32.66
CA ARG A 44 -19.01 -29.60 -32.85
C ARG A 44 -18.74 -28.10 -32.82
N GLU A 45 -19.64 -27.29 -33.35
CA GLU A 45 -19.56 -25.84 -33.39
C GLU A 45 -19.64 -25.24 -31.99
N GLU A 46 -20.60 -25.71 -31.20
CA GLU A 46 -20.77 -25.27 -29.81
C GLU A 46 -19.54 -25.61 -28.97
N LEU A 47 -19.02 -26.83 -29.13
CA LEU A 47 -17.80 -27.23 -28.39
C LEU A 47 -16.63 -26.39 -28.80
N TYR A 48 -16.44 -26.09 -30.08
CA TYR A 48 -15.36 -25.23 -30.57
C TYR A 48 -15.44 -23.83 -29.95
N ASP A 49 -16.61 -23.20 -29.98
CA ASP A 49 -16.80 -21.87 -29.39
C ASP A 49 -16.50 -21.87 -27.88
N ARG A 50 -16.98 -22.88 -27.15
CA ARG A 50 -16.70 -23.04 -25.71
C ARG A 50 -15.20 -23.23 -25.42
N VAL A 51 -14.49 -23.98 -26.23
CA VAL A 51 -13.04 -24.20 -26.12
C VAL A 51 -12.29 -22.90 -26.37
N GLU A 52 -12.64 -22.15 -27.42
CA GLU A 52 -11.97 -20.87 -27.71
C GLU A 52 -12.24 -19.81 -26.65
N ASP A 53 -13.46 -19.76 -26.11
CA ASP A 53 -13.79 -18.85 -25.00
C ASP A 53 -13.03 -19.25 -23.70
N ALA A 54 -12.92 -20.55 -23.43
CA ALA A 54 -12.14 -21.03 -22.30
C ALA A 54 -10.63 -20.75 -22.47
N LYS A 55 -10.06 -20.96 -23.65
CA LYS A 55 -8.66 -20.62 -23.95
C LYS A 55 -8.38 -19.12 -23.75
N LYS A 56 -9.31 -18.25 -24.18
CA LYS A 56 -9.16 -16.80 -23.97
C LYS A 56 -9.17 -16.46 -22.48
N LYS A 57 -10.12 -17.00 -21.72
CA LYS A 57 -10.16 -16.78 -20.26
C LYS A 57 -8.89 -17.28 -19.55
N ILE A 58 -8.37 -18.45 -19.95
CA ILE A 58 -7.14 -18.99 -19.43
C ILE A 58 -5.96 -18.06 -19.78
N ALA A 59 -5.88 -17.59 -21.02
CA ALA A 59 -4.81 -16.66 -21.44
C ALA A 59 -4.88 -15.33 -20.67
N GLU A 60 -6.08 -14.80 -20.42
CA GLU A 60 -6.28 -13.61 -19.58
C GLU A 60 -5.81 -13.85 -18.15
N VAL A 61 -6.17 -14.98 -17.53
CA VAL A 61 -5.74 -15.31 -16.15
C VAL A 61 -4.24 -15.50 -16.07
N VAL A 62 -3.60 -16.17 -17.04
CA VAL A 62 -2.16 -16.34 -17.09
C VAL A 62 -1.47 -14.98 -17.28
N PHE A 63 -1.98 -14.15 -18.20
CA PHE A 63 -1.46 -12.80 -18.43
C PHE A 63 -1.53 -11.93 -17.17
N HIS A 64 -2.67 -11.91 -16.46
CA HIS A 64 -2.78 -11.17 -15.21
C HIS A 64 -1.89 -11.71 -14.08
N ARG A 65 -1.65 -13.02 -14.00
CA ARG A 65 -0.69 -13.60 -13.03
C ARG A 65 0.74 -13.20 -13.30
N GLU A 66 1.10 -13.12 -14.58
CA GLU A 66 2.46 -12.74 -15.02
C GLU A 66 2.65 -11.22 -15.02
N ASN A 67 1.58 -10.46 -15.25
CA ASN A 67 1.61 -9.01 -15.37
C ASN A 67 0.44 -8.36 -14.61
N PRO A 68 0.56 -8.19 -13.28
CA PRO A 68 -0.48 -7.57 -12.47
C PRO A 68 -0.64 -6.08 -12.80
N THR A 69 -1.81 -5.52 -12.50
CA THR A 69 -2.02 -4.08 -12.49
C THR A 69 -1.25 -3.42 -11.35
N VAL A 70 -1.05 -2.11 -11.43
CA VAL A 70 -0.42 -1.32 -10.35
C VAL A 70 -1.22 -1.44 -9.06
N GLU A 71 -2.56 -1.44 -9.13
CA GLU A 71 -3.44 -1.61 -7.97
C GLU A 71 -3.22 -2.97 -7.30
N GLU A 72 -3.32 -4.07 -8.04
CA GLU A 72 -3.10 -5.43 -7.54
C GLU A 72 -1.70 -5.61 -6.93
N TYR A 73 -0.68 -5.02 -7.57
CA TYR A 73 0.68 -5.11 -7.04
C TYR A 73 0.86 -4.25 -5.78
N CYS A 74 0.27 -3.06 -5.72
CA CYS A 74 0.30 -2.21 -4.53
C CYS A 74 -0.38 -2.87 -3.33
N GLU A 75 -1.54 -3.51 -3.52
CA GLU A 75 -2.23 -4.28 -2.47
C GLU A 75 -1.34 -5.41 -1.94
N LYS A 76 -0.76 -6.20 -2.84
CA LYS A 76 0.20 -7.25 -2.47
C LYS A 76 1.40 -6.70 -1.72
N TRP A 77 1.96 -5.57 -2.16
CA TRP A 77 3.10 -4.93 -1.53
C TRP A 77 2.76 -4.42 -0.12
N LEU A 78 1.60 -3.78 0.06
CA LEU A 78 1.11 -3.34 1.37
C LEU A 78 0.90 -4.53 2.32
N LEU A 79 0.34 -5.63 1.83
CA LEU A 79 0.19 -6.86 2.61
C LEU A 79 1.56 -7.41 3.06
N MET A 80 2.56 -7.43 2.18
CA MET A 80 3.93 -7.84 2.58
C MET A 80 4.53 -6.89 3.63
N ARG A 81 4.21 -5.60 3.60
CA ARG A 81 4.69 -4.61 4.58
C ARG A 81 3.96 -4.69 5.92
N SER A 82 2.75 -5.19 5.99
CA SER A 82 1.98 -5.29 7.24
C SER A 82 2.69 -6.09 8.33
N GLY A 83 3.50 -7.09 7.96
CA GLY A 83 4.30 -7.87 8.90
C GLY A 83 5.61 -7.20 9.36
N THR A 84 6.01 -6.07 8.76
CA THR A 84 7.33 -5.47 9.00
C THR A 84 7.29 -4.03 9.52
N VAL A 85 6.16 -3.35 9.40
CA VAL A 85 5.98 -1.96 9.85
C VAL A 85 4.86 -1.85 10.89
N ARG A 86 4.88 -0.79 11.68
CA ARG A 86 3.82 -0.52 12.66
C ARG A 86 2.52 -0.14 11.95
N THR A 87 1.37 -0.47 12.55
CA THR A 87 0.03 -0.20 12.03
C THR A 87 -0.15 1.23 11.54
N ASN A 88 0.19 2.23 12.36
CA ASN A 88 0.08 3.65 11.96
C ASN A 88 0.96 4.03 10.75
N THR A 89 2.09 3.35 10.58
CA THR A 89 2.96 3.56 9.40
C THR A 89 2.31 2.93 8.17
N LEU A 90 1.76 1.72 8.30
CA LEU A 90 1.06 1.04 7.22
C LEU A 90 -0.14 1.85 6.74
N GLU A 91 -1.01 2.32 7.65
CA GLU A 91 -2.13 3.21 7.31
C GLU A 91 -1.69 4.49 6.59
N GLY A 92 -0.52 5.04 6.97
CA GLY A 92 0.09 6.16 6.26
C GLY A 92 0.51 5.80 4.84
N TYR A 93 1.08 4.60 4.64
CA TYR A 93 1.44 4.10 3.32
C TYR A 93 0.20 3.84 2.46
N GLU A 94 -0.82 3.17 3.00
CA GLU A 94 -2.08 2.89 2.31
C GLU A 94 -2.73 4.17 1.80
N ARG A 95 -2.87 5.20 2.66
CA ARG A 95 -3.44 6.49 2.26
C ARG A 95 -2.66 7.17 1.14
N MET A 96 -1.32 7.12 1.20
CA MET A 96 -0.47 7.73 0.18
C MET A 96 -0.50 6.94 -1.13
N VAL A 97 -0.40 5.61 -1.06
CA VAL A 97 -0.43 4.71 -2.22
C VAL A 97 -1.78 4.83 -2.94
N ASN A 98 -2.89 4.69 -2.22
CA ASN A 98 -4.22 4.74 -2.82
C ASN A 98 -4.51 6.10 -3.47
N ARG A 99 -4.13 7.20 -2.81
CA ARG A 99 -4.41 8.54 -3.32
C ARG A 99 -3.53 8.95 -4.50
N TYR A 100 -2.24 8.66 -4.44
CA TYR A 100 -1.26 9.25 -5.36
C TYR A 100 -0.66 8.27 -6.36
N ILE A 101 -0.84 6.96 -6.18
CA ILE A 101 -0.35 5.94 -7.11
C ILE A 101 -1.55 5.21 -7.73
N VAL A 102 -2.35 4.50 -6.93
CA VAL A 102 -3.48 3.70 -7.43
C VAL A 102 -4.54 4.59 -8.10
N GLY A 103 -4.91 5.72 -7.50
CA GLY A 103 -5.89 6.62 -8.09
C GLY A 103 -5.57 7.03 -9.53
N PRO A 104 -4.36 7.51 -9.85
CA PRO A 104 -4.01 7.93 -11.21
C PRO A 104 -3.65 6.79 -12.17
N ILE A 105 -2.94 5.75 -11.75
CA ILE A 105 -2.38 4.72 -12.62
C ILE A 105 -2.72 3.28 -12.21
N GLY A 106 -3.62 3.08 -11.26
CA GLY A 106 -3.95 1.76 -10.69
C GLY A 106 -4.37 0.72 -11.73
N GLN A 107 -5.04 1.14 -12.80
CA GLN A 107 -5.52 0.26 -13.87
C GLN A 107 -4.47 -0.06 -14.95
N MET A 108 -3.30 0.59 -14.91
CA MET A 108 -2.19 0.26 -15.81
C MET A 108 -1.52 -1.04 -15.36
N TYR A 109 -0.99 -1.82 -16.31
CA TYR A 109 -0.16 -2.97 -15.97
C TYR A 109 1.24 -2.51 -15.51
N MET A 110 1.83 -3.26 -14.56
CA MET A 110 3.11 -2.89 -13.95
C MET A 110 4.26 -2.72 -14.96
N ASP A 111 4.27 -3.50 -16.04
CA ASP A 111 5.31 -3.46 -17.09
C ASP A 111 5.07 -2.35 -18.13
N GLU A 112 3.89 -1.77 -18.19
CA GLU A 112 3.55 -0.64 -19.07
C GLU A 112 3.89 0.72 -18.45
N VAL A 113 4.11 0.78 -17.12
CA VAL A 113 4.39 2.04 -16.41
C VAL A 113 5.74 2.59 -16.84
N THR A 114 5.72 3.82 -17.33
CA THR A 114 6.94 4.52 -17.76
C THR A 114 7.48 5.46 -16.68
N THR A 115 8.73 5.89 -16.84
CA THR A 115 9.32 6.91 -15.97
C THR A 115 8.53 8.24 -15.99
N ASP A 116 7.94 8.58 -17.14
CA ASP A 116 7.18 9.82 -17.28
C ASP A 116 5.84 9.74 -16.56
N ASP A 117 5.17 8.59 -16.57
CA ASP A 117 3.98 8.37 -15.73
C ASP A 117 4.29 8.61 -14.26
N LEU A 118 5.39 8.03 -13.78
CA LEU A 118 5.82 8.22 -12.38
C LEU A 118 6.22 9.66 -12.05
N ARG A 119 6.82 10.39 -13.00
CA ARG A 119 7.09 11.84 -12.84
C ARG A 119 5.80 12.63 -12.72
N LEU A 120 4.79 12.31 -13.52
CA LEU A 120 3.48 12.96 -13.46
C LEU A 120 2.80 12.78 -12.11
N LEU A 121 2.95 11.61 -11.45
CA LEU A 121 2.45 11.39 -10.08
C LEU A 121 3.05 12.36 -9.06
N MET A 122 4.28 12.83 -9.29
CA MET A 122 4.98 13.74 -8.38
C MET A 122 4.54 15.21 -8.54
N VAL A 123 3.93 15.58 -9.68
CA VAL A 123 3.55 16.96 -10.01
C VAL A 123 2.60 17.59 -8.97
N PRO A 124 1.53 16.93 -8.51
CA PRO A 124 0.64 17.52 -7.50
C PRO A 124 1.36 17.89 -6.20
N LEU A 125 2.39 17.11 -5.80
CA LEU A 125 3.15 17.34 -4.59
C LEU A 125 4.33 18.32 -4.77
N SER A 126 4.65 18.73 -6.00
CA SER A 126 5.72 19.69 -6.26
C SER A 126 5.47 21.05 -5.60
N LYS A 127 4.19 21.45 -5.44
CA LYS A 127 3.75 22.65 -4.74
C LYS A 127 3.47 22.44 -3.25
N GLY A 128 3.45 21.18 -2.80
CA GLY A 128 3.24 20.75 -1.43
C GLY A 128 4.51 20.76 -0.58
N SER A 129 4.48 20.09 0.59
CA SER A 129 5.65 19.99 1.46
C SER A 129 6.69 19.02 0.90
N SER A 130 7.98 19.35 1.07
CA SER A 130 9.08 18.46 0.69
C SER A 130 9.04 17.11 1.42
N GLY A 131 8.48 17.05 2.63
CA GLY A 131 8.28 15.81 3.37
C GLY A 131 7.32 14.85 2.67
N MET A 132 6.14 15.33 2.22
CA MET A 132 5.19 14.52 1.46
C MET A 132 5.76 14.10 0.11
N TYR A 133 6.46 15.01 -0.57
CA TYR A 133 7.14 14.69 -1.83
C TYR A 133 8.16 13.56 -1.63
N GLY A 134 9.01 13.68 -0.61
CA GLY A 134 10.00 12.65 -0.27
C GLY A 134 9.37 11.31 0.10
N GLN A 135 8.26 11.33 0.85
CA GLN A 135 7.54 10.12 1.23
C GLN A 135 6.93 9.40 0.01
N LEU A 136 6.27 10.12 -0.91
CA LEU A 136 5.75 9.51 -2.13
C LEU A 136 6.88 8.95 -3.00
N ASN A 137 7.96 9.71 -3.19
CA ASN A 137 9.14 9.24 -3.93
C ASN A 137 9.72 7.94 -3.34
N MET A 138 9.81 7.85 -2.01
CA MET A 138 10.27 6.64 -1.30
C MET A 138 9.32 5.46 -1.55
N LEU A 139 7.99 5.67 -1.48
CA LEU A 139 7.00 4.62 -1.72
C LEU A 139 7.06 4.11 -3.15
N ILE A 140 7.08 5.00 -4.15
CA ILE A 140 7.22 4.62 -5.56
C ILE A 140 8.48 3.76 -5.76
N LYS A 141 9.64 4.22 -5.26
CA LYS A 141 10.89 3.46 -5.37
C LYS A 141 10.81 2.09 -4.72
N ASN A 142 10.24 2.00 -3.52
CA ASN A 142 10.12 0.73 -2.81
C ASN A 142 9.19 -0.27 -3.52
N ILE A 143 8.06 0.20 -4.07
CA ILE A 143 7.11 -0.64 -4.81
C ILE A 143 7.76 -1.16 -6.08
N PHE A 144 8.35 -0.28 -6.91
CA PHE A 144 8.94 -0.67 -8.19
C PHE A 144 10.27 -1.45 -8.03
N ASN A 145 11.06 -1.22 -6.98
CA ASN A 145 12.21 -2.08 -6.64
C ASN A 145 11.73 -3.49 -6.28
N SER A 146 10.70 -3.60 -5.45
CA SER A 146 10.11 -4.90 -5.09
C SER A 146 9.57 -5.64 -6.32
N ALA A 147 8.99 -4.92 -7.28
CA ALA A 147 8.49 -5.49 -8.53
C ALA A 147 9.62 -6.00 -9.44
N GLU A 148 10.74 -5.29 -9.52
CA GLU A 148 11.93 -5.70 -10.26
C GLU A 148 12.58 -6.94 -9.59
N GLU A 149 12.77 -6.93 -8.26
CA GLU A 149 13.29 -8.06 -7.49
C GLU A 149 12.43 -9.32 -7.63
N SER A 150 11.11 -9.16 -7.65
CA SER A 150 10.14 -10.25 -7.85
C SER A 150 9.96 -10.65 -9.32
N LYS A 151 10.70 -10.04 -10.26
CA LYS A 151 10.64 -10.28 -11.71
C LYS A 151 9.26 -10.04 -12.33
N VAL A 152 8.44 -9.22 -11.72
CA VAL A 152 7.15 -8.75 -12.27
C VAL A 152 7.40 -7.75 -13.40
N ILE A 153 8.42 -6.92 -13.27
CA ILE A 153 8.90 -6.01 -14.30
C ILE A 153 10.37 -6.32 -14.64
N LYS A 154 10.76 -6.09 -15.89
CA LYS A 154 12.13 -6.30 -16.35
C LYS A 154 13.06 -5.15 -16.00
N GLU A 155 12.55 -3.92 -16.13
CA GLU A 155 13.27 -2.68 -15.85
C GLU A 155 12.46 -1.81 -14.91
N ASN A 156 13.13 -1.21 -13.94
CA ASN A 156 12.48 -0.35 -12.96
C ASN A 156 12.43 1.10 -13.44
N PRO A 157 11.24 1.64 -13.77
CA PRO A 157 11.08 3.02 -14.25
C PRO A 157 11.35 4.07 -13.17
N SER A 158 11.39 3.68 -11.89
CA SER A 158 11.57 4.61 -10.78
C SER A 158 13.02 5.03 -10.53
N LYS A 159 14.01 4.39 -11.17
CA LYS A 159 15.46 4.64 -10.93
C LYS A 159 15.87 6.09 -11.17
N THR A 160 15.29 6.74 -12.17
CA THR A 160 15.66 8.12 -12.59
C THR A 160 14.70 9.20 -12.10
N ILE A 161 13.77 8.87 -11.21
CA ILE A 161 12.86 9.86 -10.61
C ILE A 161 13.66 10.76 -9.67
N CYS A 162 13.41 12.09 -9.75
CA CYS A 162 14.07 13.06 -8.88
C CYS A 162 13.65 12.84 -7.42
N ALA A 163 14.65 12.71 -6.53
CA ALA A 163 14.41 12.51 -5.10
C ALA A 163 14.06 13.82 -4.36
N ARG A 164 14.21 14.98 -4.98
CA ARG A 164 14.04 16.30 -4.35
C ARG A 164 12.94 17.08 -5.04
N GLY A 165 12.00 17.59 -4.26
CA GLY A 165 10.90 18.43 -4.71
C GLY A 165 10.05 18.89 -3.53
N GLY A 166 9.03 19.70 -3.83
CA GLY A 166 8.17 20.31 -2.83
C GLY A 166 8.81 21.53 -2.15
N LYS A 167 7.98 22.27 -1.43
CA LYS A 167 8.43 23.44 -0.66
C LYS A 167 9.18 22.97 0.58
N PRO A 168 10.33 23.57 0.91
CA PRO A 168 11.04 23.24 2.14
C PRO A 168 10.15 23.52 3.36
N ALA A 169 10.30 22.70 4.40
CA ALA A 169 9.60 22.96 5.65
C ALA A 169 10.05 24.29 6.22
N LYS A 170 9.08 25.08 6.72
CA LYS A 170 9.42 26.26 7.50
C LYS A 170 10.24 25.84 8.73
N ARG A 171 11.36 26.51 8.95
CA ARG A 171 12.14 26.31 10.16
C ARG A 171 11.25 26.66 11.36
N ARG A 172 11.11 25.73 12.27
CA ARG A 172 10.43 25.98 13.55
C ARG A 172 11.48 26.56 14.48
N GLU A 173 11.17 27.70 15.07
CA GLU A 173 11.98 28.32 16.09
C GLU A 173 11.46 27.91 17.46
N ALA A 174 12.37 27.78 18.43
CA ALA A 174 11.98 27.61 19.81
C ALA A 174 11.35 28.91 20.35
N LEU A 175 10.48 28.79 21.33
CA LEU A 175 9.95 29.96 22.02
C LEU A 175 11.07 30.69 22.72
N THR A 176 11.02 32.03 22.72
CA THR A 176 11.89 32.81 23.59
C THR A 176 11.46 32.69 25.06
N ASP A 177 12.30 33.11 25.99
CA ASP A 177 11.99 33.07 27.40
C ASP A 177 10.74 33.93 27.74
N GLU A 178 10.60 35.12 27.10
CA GLU A 178 9.41 35.95 27.25
C GLU A 178 8.16 35.28 26.70
N GLN A 179 8.25 34.67 25.53
CA GLN A 179 7.11 33.92 24.95
C GLN A 179 6.72 32.73 25.81
N THR A 180 7.71 32.04 26.38
CA THR A 180 7.48 30.93 27.31
C THR A 180 6.78 31.40 28.57
N ALA A 181 7.21 32.52 29.17
CA ALA A 181 6.58 33.10 30.33
C ALA A 181 5.10 33.49 30.08
N ILE A 182 4.83 34.16 28.92
CA ILE A 182 3.48 34.54 28.52
C ILE A 182 2.59 33.30 28.31
N LEU A 183 3.13 32.26 27.62
CA LEU A 183 2.40 31.00 27.42
C LEU A 183 2.01 30.36 28.74
N LEU A 184 2.96 30.17 29.64
CA LEU A 184 2.74 29.54 30.94
C LEU A 184 1.75 30.30 31.82
N ASP A 185 1.82 31.62 31.84
CA ASP A 185 0.87 32.47 32.57
C ASP A 185 -0.54 32.35 31.98
N SER A 186 -0.67 32.37 30.65
CA SER A 186 -1.95 32.27 29.95
C SER A 186 -2.69 30.95 30.16
N ILE A 187 -1.95 29.86 30.43
CA ILE A 187 -2.52 28.52 30.60
C ILE A 187 -2.50 28.02 32.05
N ARG A 188 -2.06 28.83 33.01
CA ARG A 188 -1.80 28.43 34.39
C ARG A 188 -2.97 27.71 35.05
N GLU A 189 -4.20 28.18 34.84
CA GLU A 189 -5.43 27.61 35.40
C GLU A 189 -6.09 26.59 34.45
N LEU A 190 -5.48 26.26 33.34
CA LEU A 190 -6.01 25.35 32.34
C LEU A 190 -5.45 23.92 32.48
N PRO A 191 -6.23 22.88 32.15
CA PRO A 191 -5.78 21.48 32.23
C PRO A 191 -4.44 21.16 31.56
N PRO A 192 -4.07 21.80 30.41
CA PRO A 192 -2.80 21.48 29.74
C PRO A 192 -1.57 22.07 30.42
N TYR A 193 -1.68 22.86 31.50
CA TYR A 193 -0.55 23.51 32.16
C TYR A 193 0.59 22.53 32.52
N VAL A 194 0.24 21.48 33.29
CA VAL A 194 1.22 20.46 33.72
C VAL A 194 1.84 19.72 32.52
N PHE A 195 1.02 19.44 31.51
CA PHE A 195 1.50 18.80 30.28
C PHE A 195 2.56 19.65 29.57
N VAL A 196 2.28 20.95 29.43
CA VAL A 196 3.22 21.91 28.77
C VAL A 196 4.48 22.11 29.63
N MET A 197 4.34 22.19 30.95
CA MET A 197 5.49 22.28 31.87
C MET A 197 6.42 21.08 31.73
N ILE A 198 5.88 19.87 31.74
CA ILE A 198 6.71 18.65 31.57
C ILE A 198 7.38 18.66 30.19
N GLY A 199 6.68 19.06 29.13
CA GLY A 199 7.25 19.15 27.78
C GLY A 199 8.37 20.17 27.68
N LEU A 200 8.22 21.33 28.29
CA LEU A 200 9.20 22.41 28.26
C LEU A 200 10.45 22.11 29.11
N TYR A 201 10.25 21.67 30.35
CA TYR A 201 11.36 21.57 31.32
C TYR A 201 11.98 20.18 31.43
N ALA A 202 11.18 19.10 31.21
CA ALA A 202 11.73 17.75 31.22
C ALA A 202 12.00 17.21 29.80
N GLY A 203 11.58 17.90 28.73
CA GLY A 203 11.87 17.54 27.35
C GLY A 203 11.19 16.25 26.88
N LEU A 204 10.14 15.78 27.57
CA LEU A 204 9.43 14.57 27.21
C LEU A 204 8.61 14.77 25.93
N ARG A 205 8.52 13.70 25.09
CA ARG A 205 7.63 13.70 23.94
C ARG A 205 6.18 13.62 24.36
N ARG A 206 5.28 14.12 23.53
CA ARG A 206 3.82 14.10 23.79
C ARG A 206 3.32 12.74 24.28
N GLU A 207 3.70 11.68 23.60
CA GLU A 207 3.27 10.31 23.91
C GLU A 207 3.86 9.79 25.24
N GLU A 208 5.07 10.21 25.58
CA GLU A 208 5.73 9.92 26.84
C GLU A 208 5.04 10.64 28.02
N ILE A 209 4.65 11.92 27.82
CA ILE A 209 3.91 12.68 28.84
C ILE A 209 2.55 12.04 29.10
N LEU A 210 1.82 11.66 28.02
CA LEU A 210 0.51 11.01 28.15
C LEU A 210 0.60 9.61 28.78
N GLY A 211 1.73 8.92 28.64
CA GLY A 211 2.00 7.62 29.26
C GLY A 211 2.60 7.71 30.68
N LEU A 212 2.86 8.92 31.19
CA LEU A 212 3.50 9.13 32.50
C LEU A 212 2.53 8.76 33.62
N LYS A 213 3.04 8.06 34.64
CA LYS A 213 2.32 7.72 35.88
C LYS A 213 3.15 8.10 37.09
N TRP A 214 2.50 8.26 38.23
CA TRP A 214 3.14 8.65 39.48
C TRP A 214 4.25 7.68 39.95
N ASP A 215 4.17 6.40 39.60
CA ASP A 215 5.22 5.40 39.87
C ASP A 215 6.54 5.65 39.11
N CYS A 216 6.55 6.64 38.25
CA CYS A 216 7.71 7.06 37.43
C CYS A 216 8.23 8.46 37.79
N VAL A 217 7.67 9.11 38.83
CA VAL A 217 8.04 10.46 39.27
C VAL A 217 8.64 10.36 40.66
N PHE A 218 9.93 10.72 40.79
CA PHE A 218 10.71 10.60 42.03
C PHE A 218 11.11 12.00 42.49
N LEU A 219 10.34 12.54 43.47
CA LEU A 219 10.56 13.91 43.98
C LEU A 219 11.36 13.95 45.28
N ASP A 220 11.38 12.84 46.02
CA ASP A 220 12.05 12.77 47.35
C ASP A 220 13.53 12.41 47.27
N GLU A 221 14.07 12.24 46.07
CA GLU A 221 15.47 11.97 45.86
C GLU A 221 16.31 13.25 45.95
N LYS A 222 17.60 13.11 46.30
CA LYS A 222 18.57 14.24 46.30
C LYS A 222 18.61 14.96 44.95
N THR A 223 18.40 14.20 43.89
CA THR A 223 18.25 14.68 42.51
C THR A 223 16.93 14.20 41.98
N PRO A 224 15.85 14.99 42.03
CA PRO A 224 14.53 14.61 41.50
C PRO A 224 14.60 14.23 40.01
N TYR A 225 13.89 13.18 39.61
CA TYR A 225 13.91 12.74 38.23
C TYR A 225 12.58 12.09 37.81
N ILE A 226 12.36 12.02 36.48
CA ILE A 226 11.26 11.29 35.86
C ILE A 226 11.85 10.12 35.09
N SER A 227 11.32 8.90 35.34
CA SER A 227 11.69 7.69 34.60
C SER A 227 10.70 7.44 33.49
N VAL A 228 11.09 7.63 32.23
CA VAL A 228 10.23 7.42 31.07
C VAL A 228 10.16 5.94 30.74
N ARG A 229 9.08 5.27 31.15
CA ARG A 229 8.89 3.81 30.97
C ARG A 229 7.77 3.47 30.00
N ARG A 230 6.90 4.41 29.66
CA ARG A 230 5.69 4.18 28.88
C ARG A 230 5.48 5.31 27.88
N ALA A 231 4.84 4.97 26.76
CA ALA A 231 4.34 5.95 25.81
C ALA A 231 2.88 5.59 25.46
N TRP A 232 2.00 6.57 25.47
CA TRP A 232 0.59 6.43 25.08
C TRP A 232 0.41 6.94 23.66
N HIS A 233 -0.25 6.17 22.79
CA HIS A 233 -0.60 6.59 21.44
C HIS A 233 -1.89 5.92 21.00
N VAL A 234 -2.39 6.33 19.84
CA VAL A 234 -3.55 5.70 19.19
C VAL A 234 -3.02 4.77 18.10
N GLU A 235 -3.51 3.54 18.07
CA GLU A 235 -3.21 2.54 17.05
C GLU A 235 -4.50 1.88 16.59
N GLY A 236 -4.79 1.93 15.28
CA GLY A 236 -6.06 1.43 14.74
C GLY A 236 -7.32 2.12 15.30
N GLY A 237 -7.20 3.37 15.76
CA GLY A 237 -8.29 4.11 16.41
C GLY A 237 -8.42 3.89 17.93
N GLU A 238 -7.70 2.90 18.49
CA GLU A 238 -7.75 2.54 19.90
C GLU A 238 -6.54 3.08 20.68
N PRO A 239 -6.73 3.49 21.97
CA PRO A 239 -5.63 3.94 22.80
C PRO A 239 -4.74 2.76 23.25
N VAL A 240 -3.46 2.88 23.01
CA VAL A 240 -2.45 1.86 23.37
C VAL A 240 -1.37 2.47 24.24
N VAL A 241 -0.98 1.75 25.28
CA VAL A 241 0.17 2.10 26.14
C VAL A 241 1.28 1.11 25.90
N ASN A 242 2.35 1.56 25.26
CA ASN A 242 3.55 0.74 25.06
C ASN A 242 4.54 0.95 26.21
N THR A 243 5.07 -0.15 26.76
CA THR A 243 6.20 -0.12 27.67
C THR A 243 7.47 0.10 26.85
N LEU A 244 8.19 1.17 27.14
CA LEU A 244 9.49 1.45 26.52
C LEU A 244 10.53 0.55 27.21
N LEU A 245 10.78 -0.62 26.63
CA LEU A 245 11.91 -1.45 26.99
C LEU A 245 13.16 -0.90 26.29
N LYS A 246 14.07 -0.36 27.04
CA LYS A 246 15.45 -0.15 26.62
C LYS A 246 16.36 -1.02 27.45
#